data_f3c4bde25e38ffa963506e85552e6354
#
_entry.id   f3c4bde25e38ffa963506e85552e6354
#
_cell.length_a   1.000
_cell.length_b   1.000
_cell.length_c   1.000
_cell.angle_alpha   90.00
_cell.angle_beta   90.00
_cell.angle_gamma   90.00
#
_symmetry.space_group_name_H-M   'P 1'
#
loop_
_entity.id
_entity.type
_entity.pdbx_description
1 polymer ?
#
loop_
_entity_poly.entity_id
_entity_poly.type
_entity_poly.pdbx_seq_one_letter_code
_entity_poly.pdbx_strand_id
1 'polypeptide(L)'
;MAKQKDTPKKVLDSRIMRVADKLERLRIEKGFTSYENFAIEYSISRMQYWRMEKGTNFTFESLLKILDAHKMTLNEFFKDIE
;
A
#
# COMPACT_ATOMS: atom_id res chain seq x y z
N MET A 1 5.03 -12.19 27.50
CA MET A 1 4.76 -11.91 26.94
C MET A 1 4.48 -11.95 26.05
N ALA A 2 4.39 -12.09 26.14
CA ALA A 2 4.06 -11.89 25.30
C ALA A 2 3.62 -11.89 24.48
N LYS A 3 3.45 -11.71 24.56
CA LYS A 3 2.92 -11.52 23.77
C LYS A 3 2.82 -11.07 22.87
N GLN A 4 3.03 -10.68 22.91
CA GLN A 4 2.84 -10.09 22.09
C GLN A 4 2.93 -10.34 21.03
N LYS A 5 3.19 -10.71 21.14
CA LYS A 5 3.32 -10.87 20.22
C LYS A 5 2.87 -11.00 19.26
N ASP A 6 2.34 -10.82 19.32
CA ASP A 6 1.80 -10.79 18.44
C ASP A 6 1.41 -10.23 17.73
N THR A 7 1.27 -9.82 17.92
CA THR A 7 0.82 -9.15 17.34
C THR A 7 1.17 -8.41 16.63
N PRO A 8 1.58 -8.43 16.53
CA PRO A 8 2.01 -7.56 15.94
C PRO A 8 1.82 -7.01 14.94
N LYS A 9 1.70 -6.89 14.58
CA LYS A 9 1.52 -6.32 13.67
C LYS A 9 0.77 -5.38 13.70
N LYS A 10 0.46 -5.04 14.07
CA LYS A 10 -0.22 -4.18 13.97
C LYS A 10 0.15 -2.95 14.22
N VAL A 11 0.70 -2.62 14.87
CA VAL A 11 0.80 -1.29 15.28
C VAL A 11 1.86 -0.57 14.56
N LEU A 12 1.55 -0.10 13.42
CA LEU A 12 2.46 0.71 12.68
C LEU A 12 2.16 2.17 12.92
N ASP A 13 3.09 3.01 12.54
CA ASP A 13 2.92 4.44 12.57
C ASP A 13 1.67 4.82 11.77
N SER A 14 0.89 5.76 12.30
CA SER A 14 -0.35 6.16 11.64
C SER A 14 -0.09 6.72 10.25
N ARG A 15 1.10 7.24 9.99
CA ARG A 15 1.44 7.74 8.66
C ARG A 15 1.54 6.60 7.66
N ILE A 16 1.99 5.44 8.10
CA ILE A 16 2.02 4.25 7.23
C ILE A 16 0.59 3.85 6.88
N MET A 17 -0.31 3.93 7.85
CA MET A 17 -1.72 3.62 7.57
C MET A 17 -2.32 4.58 6.57
N ARG A 18 -1.93 5.85 6.63
CA ARG A 18 -2.43 6.81 5.64
C ARG A 18 -1.95 6.49 4.24
N VAL A 19 -0.70 6.03 4.14
CA VAL A 19 -0.18 5.58 2.85
C VAL A 19 -0.99 4.40 2.35
N ALA A 20 -1.24 3.44 3.24
CA ALA A 20 -2.01 2.25 2.88
C ALA A 20 -3.40 2.62 2.39
N ASP A 21 -4.07 3.52 3.10
CA ASP A 21 -5.42 3.94 2.73
C ASP A 21 -5.41 4.63 1.37
N LYS A 22 -4.38 5.42 1.09
CA LYS A 22 -4.32 6.10 -0.19
C LYS A 22 -4.08 5.11 -1.32
N LEU A 23 -3.27 4.09 -1.08
CA LEU A 23 -3.04 3.06 -2.10
C LEU A 23 -4.36 2.37 -2.48
N GLU A 24 -5.15 2.03 -1.48
CA GLU A 24 -6.43 1.39 -1.75
C GLU A 24 -7.36 2.32 -2.50
N ARG A 25 -7.43 3.58 -2.07
CA ARG A 25 -8.29 4.55 -2.73
C ARG A 25 -7.91 4.75 -4.20
N LEU A 26 -6.62 4.85 -4.47
CA LEU A 26 -6.15 5.03 -5.84
C LEU A 26 -6.50 3.84 -6.71
N ARG A 27 -6.38 2.63 -6.14
CA ARG A 27 -6.73 1.42 -6.87
C ARG A 27 -8.20 1.42 -7.25
N ILE A 28 -9.03 1.74 -6.30
CA ILE A 28 -10.48 1.74 -6.53
C ILE A 28 -10.85 2.84 -7.53
N GLU A 29 -10.24 4.01 -7.41
CA GLU A 29 -10.52 5.11 -8.34
C GLU A 29 -10.08 4.77 -9.75
N LYS A 30 -9.08 3.91 -9.89
CA LYS A 30 -8.60 3.49 -11.19
C LYS A 30 -9.51 2.41 -11.81
N GLY A 31 -10.48 1.92 -11.05
CA GLY A 31 -11.45 0.96 -11.56
C GLY A 31 -11.21 -0.46 -11.11
N PHE A 32 -10.25 -0.69 -10.22
CA PHE A 32 -9.96 -2.04 -9.75
C PHE A 32 -10.59 -2.26 -8.39
N THR A 33 -11.71 -2.96 -8.35
CA THR A 33 -12.34 -3.29 -7.09
C THR A 33 -11.60 -4.41 -6.36
N SER A 34 -10.79 -5.18 -7.08
CA SER A 34 -10.03 -6.28 -6.52
C SER A 34 -8.55 -5.93 -6.47
N TYR A 35 -7.92 -6.08 -5.31
CA TYR A 35 -6.49 -5.84 -5.20
C TYR A 35 -5.72 -6.85 -6.05
N GLU A 36 -6.28 -8.06 -6.19
CA GLU A 36 -5.61 -9.10 -6.97
C GLU A 36 -5.55 -8.73 -8.44
N ASN A 37 -6.65 -8.21 -8.98
CA ASN A 37 -6.67 -7.83 -10.38
C ASN A 37 -5.71 -6.68 -10.65
N PHE A 38 -5.63 -5.73 -9.72
CA PHE A 38 -4.67 -4.63 -9.87
C PHE A 38 -3.24 -5.16 -9.89
N ALA A 39 -2.92 -6.04 -8.94
CA ALA A 39 -1.57 -6.57 -8.84
C ALA A 39 -1.20 -7.35 -10.10
N ILE A 40 -2.13 -8.16 -10.61
CA ILE A 40 -1.88 -8.95 -11.81
C ILE A 40 -1.66 -8.03 -13.01
N GLU A 41 -2.51 -7.04 -13.14
CA GLU A 41 -2.44 -6.13 -14.28
C GLU A 41 -1.08 -5.43 -14.35
N TYR A 42 -0.53 -5.07 -13.21
CA TYR A 42 0.72 -4.29 -13.18
C TYR A 42 1.93 -5.13 -12.75
N SER A 43 1.79 -6.45 -12.76
CA SER A 43 2.89 -7.38 -12.49
C SER A 43 3.50 -7.13 -11.10
N ILE A 44 2.64 -6.96 -10.12
CA ILE A 44 3.03 -6.77 -8.74
C ILE A 44 2.67 -8.03 -7.96
N SER A 45 3.50 -8.42 -7.00
CA SER A 45 3.17 -9.57 -6.14
C SER A 45 1.86 -9.29 -5.41
N ARG A 46 0.89 -10.21 -5.58
CA ARG A 46 -0.42 -10.07 -4.95
C ARG A 46 -0.31 -9.99 -3.43
N MET A 47 0.49 -10.88 -2.86
CA MET A 47 0.64 -10.92 -1.41
C MET A 47 1.28 -9.64 -0.89
N GLN A 48 2.32 -9.18 -1.58
CA GLN A 48 3.01 -7.96 -1.17
C GLN A 48 2.09 -6.75 -1.27
N TYR A 49 1.35 -6.65 -2.36
CA TYR A 49 0.45 -5.51 -2.54
C TYR A 49 -0.66 -5.53 -1.48
N TRP A 50 -1.21 -6.72 -1.20
CA TRP A 50 -2.24 -6.86 -0.18
C TRP A 50 -1.74 -6.36 1.18
N ARG A 51 -0.50 -6.75 1.52
CA ARG A 51 0.08 -6.30 2.78
C ARG A 51 0.24 -4.80 2.83
N MET A 52 0.59 -4.19 1.71
CA MET A 52 0.76 -2.74 1.68
C MET A 52 -0.56 -2.03 1.97
N GLU A 53 -1.66 -2.54 1.41
CA GLU A 53 -2.96 -1.93 1.67
C GLU A 53 -3.44 -2.19 3.09
N LYS A 54 -2.91 -3.22 3.74
CA LYS A 54 -3.28 -3.51 5.13
C LYS A 54 -2.43 -2.74 6.13
N GLY A 55 -1.45 -1.99 5.66
CA GLY A 55 -0.68 -1.13 6.53
C GLY A 55 0.57 -1.76 7.11
N THR A 56 1.04 -2.86 6.52
CA THR A 56 2.30 -3.43 6.96
C THR A 56 3.46 -2.68 6.32
N ASN A 57 4.63 -2.84 6.90
CA ASN A 57 5.83 -2.22 6.38
C ASN A 57 6.16 -2.76 4.98
N PHE A 58 6.72 -1.93 4.14
CA PHE A 58 7.08 -2.33 2.79
C PHE A 58 8.31 -1.54 2.35
N THR A 59 8.92 -2.01 1.26
CA THR A 59 10.09 -1.31 0.75
C THR A 59 9.67 -0.11 -0.10
N PHE A 60 10.56 0.85 -0.15
CA PHE A 60 10.34 2.02 -0.99
C PHE A 60 10.25 1.62 -2.46
N GLU A 61 11.03 0.61 -2.84
CA GLU A 61 11.01 0.13 -4.22
C GLU A 61 9.62 -0.38 -4.59
N SER A 62 8.96 -1.09 -3.66
CA SER A 62 7.61 -1.57 -3.90
C SER A 62 6.65 -0.41 -4.12
N LEU A 63 6.79 0.64 -3.32
CA LEU A 63 5.95 1.81 -3.48
C LEU A 63 6.16 2.44 -4.85
N LEU A 64 7.40 2.54 -5.30
CA LEU A 64 7.69 3.14 -6.60
C LEU A 64 7.02 2.38 -7.73
N LYS A 65 6.97 1.06 -7.64
CA LYS A 65 6.29 0.27 -8.67
C LYS A 65 4.81 0.62 -8.75
N ILE A 66 4.19 0.83 -7.61
CA ILE A 66 2.78 1.18 -7.58
C ILE A 66 2.56 2.59 -8.13
N LEU A 67 3.43 3.51 -7.78
CA LEU A 67 3.33 4.86 -8.32
C LEU A 67 3.48 4.87 -9.84
N ASP A 68 4.37 4.01 -10.35
CA ASP A 68 4.50 3.88 -11.80
C ASP A 68 3.21 3.40 -12.43
N ALA A 69 2.53 2.46 -11.78
CA ALA A 69 1.26 1.96 -12.29
C ALA A 69 0.22 3.07 -12.35
N HIS A 70 0.28 4.02 -11.42
CA HIS A 70 -0.65 5.15 -11.39
C HIS A 70 -0.12 6.35 -12.16
N LYS A 71 1.09 6.26 -12.71
CA LYS A 71 1.74 7.37 -13.41
C LYS A 71 1.80 8.61 -12.55
N MET A 72 2.20 8.40 -11.30
CA MET A 72 2.17 9.43 -10.28
C MET A 72 3.58 9.63 -9.73
N THR A 73 3.95 10.89 -9.50
CA THR A 73 5.24 11.19 -8.90
C THR A 73 5.15 11.06 -7.38
N LEU A 74 6.32 10.99 -6.73
CA LEU A 74 6.36 10.96 -5.28
C LEU A 74 5.70 12.21 -4.69
N ASN A 75 5.98 13.35 -5.28
CA ASN A 75 5.42 14.59 -4.79
C ASN A 75 3.89 14.57 -4.87
N GLU A 76 3.36 14.08 -5.97
CA GLU A 76 1.91 14.00 -6.14
C GLU A 76 1.29 13.06 -5.13
N PHE A 77 1.97 11.95 -4.87
CA PHE A 77 1.43 10.95 -3.95
C PHE A 77 1.41 11.45 -2.52
N PHE A 78 2.49 12.10 -2.10
CA PHE A 78 2.64 12.47 -0.69
C PHE A 78 2.08 13.83 -0.32
N LYS A 79 1.66 14.63 -1.28
CA LYS A 79 1.30 16.01 -0.97
C LYS A 79 0.12 16.13 -0.02
N ASP A 80 -0.74 15.12 0.04
CA ASP A 80 -1.89 15.17 0.94
C ASP A 80 -1.87 14.07 1.99
N ILE A 81 -0.72 13.45 2.21
CA ILE A 81 -0.62 12.38 3.21
C ILE A 81 -0.60 12.97 4.62
N GLU A 82 0.02 14.08 4.79
CA GLU A 82 0.00 14.79 6.04
C GLU A 82 -0.42 16.22 5.78
#